data_2add5330d41f234f683deca13e6adebd
#
_entry.id   2add5330d41f234f683deca13e6adebd
#
_cell.length_a   1.000
_cell.length_b   1.000
_cell.length_c   1.000
_cell.angle_alpha   90.00
_cell.angle_beta   90.00
_cell.angle_gamma   90.00
#
_symmetry.space_group_name_H-M   'P 1'
#
loop_
_entity.id
_entity.type
_entity.pdbx_description
1 polymer ?
#
loop_
_entity_poly.entity_id
_entity_poly.type
_entity_poly.pdbx_seq_one_letter_code
_entity_poly.pdbx_strand_id
1 'polypeptide(L)'
;MDSSPYSTTSEIFAVGGEDYLKEGHTPTTLPERQDEILKLRRSLKPAARGAGAENTFLSGKAGQGKTAAAKAELAELEAFADAQNLNLTTVFFSCEGISSSYTLACGLCEELGGENPNGHPMQKVLDHLWDAMNEIGGTIIIVLDEIDNLGTDDKILYSLPRARDKDYVDDDVYPSIIGISNDLQWRDNLDPAAKDSLYDDSIFFAPYDATELRDILSRRASKAFRDTSLVYETPAGEEIEISVDLDDDNGSLAESFDSLDADRSECTLLHIDSNVLSGDVIPLCAAYAAQDKGSARQAIKYLRKAAAIAESEDDNRVAEEHVRTAKGEAERELIIEGMEQLTTQGHLALAAVTVLELGSHSEIRTRDVYEVYKSLSDYIDADQLAQRRMRDHLIELDMLSIIRARKSASGSVGGEAYTFELRVEPSTAIDVLEAVSRFDSVDFDDFVKN
;
A
#
# COMPACT_ATOMS: atom_id res chain seq x y z
N MET A 1 -20.80 -19.63 -33.65
CA MET A 1 -20.05 -18.57 -32.95
C MET A 1 -19.40 -19.24 -31.78
N ASP A 2 -18.13 -19.39 -31.84
CA ASP A 2 -17.33 -20.13 -30.85
C ASP A 2 -17.33 -19.35 -29.54
N SER A 3 -18.16 -19.77 -28.61
CA SER A 3 -18.12 -19.24 -27.25
C SER A 3 -17.02 -19.97 -26.48
N SER A 4 -15.75 -19.63 -26.77
CA SER A 4 -14.68 -20.00 -25.87
C SER A 4 -14.93 -19.31 -24.53
N PRO A 5 -14.85 -20.03 -23.40
CA PRO A 5 -14.92 -19.40 -22.07
C PRO A 5 -13.75 -18.45 -21.80
N TYR A 6 -12.79 -18.37 -22.70
CA TYR A 6 -11.63 -17.47 -22.70
C TYR A 6 -11.76 -16.48 -23.86
N SER A 7 -12.71 -15.53 -23.79
CA SER A 7 -12.73 -14.40 -24.70
C SER A 7 -11.54 -13.49 -24.39
N THR A 8 -10.75 -13.15 -25.43
CA THR A 8 -9.62 -12.22 -25.29
C THR A 8 -10.03 -10.76 -25.47
N THR A 9 -11.31 -10.48 -25.74
CA THR A 9 -11.82 -9.13 -25.99
C THR A 9 -12.83 -8.75 -24.92
N SER A 10 -12.49 -7.77 -24.10
CA SER A 10 -13.41 -7.10 -23.18
C SER A 10 -14.26 -6.07 -23.95
N GLU A 11 -15.52 -5.91 -23.56
CA GLU A 11 -16.35 -4.80 -24.03
C GLU A 11 -16.15 -3.52 -23.23
N ILE A 12 -15.54 -3.63 -22.04
CA ILE A 12 -15.29 -2.55 -21.09
C ILE A 12 -13.84 -2.06 -21.19
N PHE A 13 -12.86 -2.98 -21.09
CA PHE A 13 -11.45 -2.61 -21.11
C PHE A 13 -10.89 -2.45 -22.52
N ALA A 14 -9.98 -1.49 -22.69
CA ALA A 14 -9.12 -1.43 -23.85
C ALA A 14 -8.14 -2.61 -23.87
N VAL A 15 -7.57 -2.93 -25.01
CA VAL A 15 -6.59 -4.03 -25.13
C VAL A 15 -5.37 -3.69 -24.27
N GLY A 16 -5.07 -4.52 -23.26
CA GLY A 16 -4.00 -4.23 -22.27
C GLY A 16 -4.35 -3.15 -21.25
N GLY A 17 -5.54 -2.57 -21.31
CA GLY A 17 -5.98 -1.47 -20.44
C GLY A 17 -6.08 -1.84 -18.96
N GLU A 18 -6.38 -3.10 -18.63
CA GLU A 18 -6.44 -3.56 -17.25
C GLU A 18 -5.14 -3.32 -16.47
N ASP A 19 -3.98 -3.35 -17.14
CA ASP A 19 -2.69 -3.17 -16.53
C ASP A 19 -2.55 -1.80 -15.86
N TYR A 20 -3.21 -0.78 -16.39
CA TYR A 20 -3.22 0.58 -15.81
C TYR A 20 -3.97 0.67 -14.48
N LEU A 21 -4.80 -0.32 -14.14
CA LEU A 21 -5.52 -0.41 -12.87
C LEU A 21 -4.92 -1.43 -11.90
N LYS A 22 -3.82 -2.11 -12.26
CA LYS A 22 -3.10 -3.02 -11.35
C LYS A 22 -2.30 -2.25 -10.30
N GLU A 23 -2.15 -2.82 -9.12
CA GLU A 23 -1.39 -2.21 -8.01
C GLU A 23 0.10 -2.00 -8.35
N GLY A 24 0.68 -2.89 -9.15
CA GLY A 24 2.08 -2.80 -9.57
C GLY A 24 2.35 -1.76 -10.66
N HIS A 25 1.32 -1.18 -11.28
CA HIS A 25 1.53 -0.19 -12.31
C HIS A 25 1.99 1.16 -11.73
N THR A 26 3.21 1.56 -12.08
CA THR A 26 3.78 2.86 -11.70
C THR A 26 3.51 3.88 -12.82
N PRO A 27 2.82 4.99 -12.55
CA PRO A 27 2.61 6.03 -13.55
C PRO A 27 3.91 6.78 -13.84
N THR A 28 4.09 7.22 -15.05
CA THR A 28 5.24 8.07 -15.45
C THR A 28 5.16 9.48 -14.88
N THR A 29 3.95 9.97 -14.58
CA THR A 29 3.72 11.31 -14.02
C THR A 29 2.75 11.24 -12.85
N LEU A 30 2.99 12.05 -11.82
CA LEU A 30 2.12 12.20 -10.65
C LEU A 30 1.72 13.69 -10.50
N PRO A 31 0.73 14.16 -11.25
CA PRO A 31 0.38 15.58 -11.31
C PRO A 31 -0.05 16.16 -9.97
N GLU A 32 -0.66 15.33 -9.09
CA GLU A 32 -1.13 15.75 -7.76
C GLU A 32 -0.03 15.73 -6.68
N ARG A 33 1.25 15.52 -7.07
CA ARG A 33 2.44 15.46 -6.19
C ARG A 33 3.57 16.37 -6.65
N GLN A 34 3.24 17.43 -7.35
CA GLN A 34 4.23 18.35 -7.93
C GLN A 34 5.17 18.94 -6.87
N ASP A 35 4.65 19.34 -5.72
CA ASP A 35 5.45 19.95 -4.64
C ASP A 35 6.38 18.93 -3.99
N GLU A 36 5.90 17.71 -3.74
CA GLU A 36 6.70 16.62 -3.19
C GLU A 36 7.79 16.19 -4.18
N ILE A 37 7.43 16.06 -5.45
CA ILE A 37 8.35 15.73 -6.55
C ILE A 37 9.43 16.82 -6.68
N LEU A 38 9.07 18.09 -6.65
CA LEU A 38 10.05 19.19 -6.71
C LEU A 38 11.02 19.16 -5.53
N LYS A 39 10.59 18.79 -4.33
CA LYS A 39 11.48 18.63 -3.18
C LYS A 39 12.40 17.43 -3.38
N LEU A 40 11.87 16.27 -3.78
CA LEU A 40 12.66 15.08 -4.06
C LEU A 40 13.68 15.33 -5.17
N ARG A 41 13.30 15.99 -6.24
CA ARG A 41 14.21 16.40 -7.34
C ARG A 41 15.34 17.33 -6.85
N ARG A 42 15.08 18.18 -5.87
CA ARG A 42 16.11 19.03 -5.26
C ARG A 42 17.15 18.21 -4.51
N SER A 43 16.72 17.24 -3.70
CA SER A 43 17.63 16.36 -2.95
C SER A 43 18.41 15.42 -3.88
N LEU A 44 17.87 15.06 -5.05
CA LEU A 44 18.55 14.26 -6.07
C LEU A 44 19.50 15.08 -6.97
N LYS A 45 19.37 16.40 -7.02
CA LYS A 45 20.12 17.26 -7.94
C LYS A 45 21.65 17.14 -7.84
N PRO A 46 22.28 16.91 -6.67
CA PRO A 46 23.73 16.67 -6.62
C PRO A 46 24.16 15.42 -7.39
N ALA A 47 23.36 14.34 -7.38
CA ALA A 47 23.64 13.12 -8.13
C ALA A 47 23.72 13.35 -9.65
N ALA A 48 22.92 14.25 -10.20
CA ALA A 48 23.00 14.66 -11.61
C ALA A 48 24.32 15.38 -11.98
N ARG A 49 25.19 15.64 -11.00
CA ARG A 49 26.54 16.24 -11.19
C ARG A 49 27.65 15.27 -10.82
N GLY A 50 27.33 13.98 -10.59
CA GLY A 50 28.29 12.97 -10.18
C GLY A 50 28.73 13.07 -8.71
N ALA A 51 27.90 13.67 -7.85
CA ALA A 51 28.07 13.69 -6.39
C ALA A 51 26.99 12.86 -5.70
N GLY A 52 27.06 12.68 -4.39
CA GLY A 52 26.01 12.01 -3.63
C GLY A 52 24.69 12.81 -3.64
N ALA A 53 23.55 12.14 -3.69
CA ALA A 53 22.26 12.75 -3.39
C ALA A 53 22.15 13.07 -1.88
N GLU A 54 21.23 13.96 -1.51
CA GLU A 54 20.91 14.20 -0.10
C GLU A 54 20.05 13.04 0.43
N ASN A 55 20.34 12.55 1.65
CA ASN A 55 19.53 11.53 2.27
C ASN A 55 18.13 12.07 2.55
N THR A 56 17.11 11.38 2.07
CA THR A 56 15.74 11.90 2.08
C THR A 56 14.78 10.91 2.70
N PHE A 57 13.81 11.40 3.47
CA PHE A 57 12.77 10.59 4.07
C PHE A 57 11.39 10.93 3.51
N LEU A 58 10.75 9.95 2.90
CA LEU A 58 9.38 10.07 2.39
C LEU A 58 8.43 9.43 3.39
N SER A 59 7.54 10.23 3.97
CA SER A 59 6.58 9.77 4.97
C SER A 59 5.14 10.03 4.54
N GLY A 60 4.21 9.21 5.00
CA GLY A 60 2.79 9.32 4.70
C GLY A 60 2.13 7.95 4.73
N LYS A 61 0.82 7.89 4.77
CA LYS A 61 0.08 6.62 4.79
C LYS A 61 0.28 5.82 3.49
N ALA A 62 -0.08 4.52 3.51
CA ALA A 62 -0.05 3.69 2.32
C ALA A 62 -0.96 4.24 1.20
N GLY A 63 -0.53 4.12 -0.06
CA GLY A 63 -1.30 4.57 -1.22
C GLY A 63 -1.27 6.07 -1.50
N GLN A 64 -0.33 6.84 -0.87
CA GLN A 64 -0.17 8.29 -1.09
C GLN A 64 0.82 8.65 -2.22
N GLY A 65 1.34 7.66 -2.93
CA GLY A 65 2.22 7.89 -4.07
C GLY A 65 3.72 8.00 -3.75
N LYS A 66 4.19 7.75 -2.52
CA LYS A 66 5.61 7.84 -2.13
C LYS A 66 6.54 7.01 -3.02
N THR A 67 6.27 5.69 -3.07
CA THR A 67 7.06 4.75 -3.89
C THR A 67 6.97 5.08 -5.38
N ALA A 68 5.80 5.49 -5.85
CA ALA A 68 5.61 5.89 -7.25
C ALA A 68 6.42 7.16 -7.58
N ALA A 69 6.43 8.17 -6.69
CA ALA A 69 7.22 9.38 -6.87
C ALA A 69 8.72 9.07 -6.88
N ALA A 70 9.21 8.25 -5.95
CA ALA A 70 10.62 7.83 -5.93
C ALA A 70 11.00 7.11 -7.22
N LYS A 71 10.21 6.15 -7.69
CA LYS A 71 10.47 5.41 -8.93
C LYS A 71 10.47 6.32 -10.17
N ALA A 72 9.49 7.23 -10.27
CA ALA A 72 9.39 8.14 -11.42
C ALA A 72 10.60 9.09 -11.49
N GLU A 73 10.96 9.72 -10.37
CA GLU A 73 12.09 10.66 -10.34
C GLU A 73 13.44 9.97 -10.52
N LEU A 74 13.61 8.75 -10.01
CA LEU A 74 14.85 8.00 -10.21
C LEU A 74 14.98 7.51 -11.66
N ALA A 75 13.90 7.08 -12.29
CA ALA A 75 13.92 6.71 -13.71
C ALA A 75 14.30 7.92 -14.62
N GLU A 76 13.80 9.12 -14.30
CA GLU A 76 14.20 10.35 -15.00
C GLU A 76 15.69 10.68 -14.76
N LEU A 77 16.17 10.51 -13.52
CA LEU A 77 17.56 10.73 -13.17
C LEU A 77 18.51 9.72 -13.84
N GLU A 78 18.12 8.44 -13.89
CA GLU A 78 18.87 7.38 -14.59
C GLU A 78 18.99 7.68 -16.08
N ALA A 79 17.89 8.00 -16.75
CA ALA A 79 17.91 8.37 -18.17
C ALA A 79 18.80 9.59 -18.43
N PHE A 80 18.78 10.59 -17.52
CA PHE A 80 19.69 11.75 -17.61
C PHE A 80 21.15 11.33 -17.40
N ALA A 81 21.44 10.48 -16.39
CA ALA A 81 22.79 10.01 -16.08
C ALA A 81 23.39 9.23 -17.25
N ASP A 82 22.61 8.35 -17.87
CA ASP A 82 23.01 7.58 -19.06
C ASP A 82 23.35 8.52 -20.23
N ALA A 83 22.52 9.53 -20.48
CA ALA A 83 22.77 10.52 -21.54
C ALA A 83 24.03 11.36 -21.30
N GLN A 84 24.44 11.55 -20.04
CA GLN A 84 25.63 12.29 -19.65
C GLN A 84 26.85 11.40 -19.36
N ASN A 85 26.72 10.06 -19.48
CA ASN A 85 27.72 9.05 -19.09
C ASN A 85 28.20 9.22 -17.64
N LEU A 86 27.28 9.51 -16.71
CA LEU A 86 27.55 9.53 -15.28
C LEU A 86 27.44 8.11 -14.71
N ASN A 87 28.34 7.76 -13.77
CA ASN A 87 28.26 6.51 -13.05
C ASN A 87 27.23 6.66 -11.91
N LEU A 88 25.99 6.26 -12.19
CA LEU A 88 24.85 6.28 -11.26
C LEU A 88 24.22 4.88 -11.21
N THR A 89 24.02 4.39 -10.02
CA THR A 89 23.29 3.14 -9.76
C THR A 89 22.17 3.40 -8.77
N THR A 90 20.97 2.95 -9.06
CA THR A 90 19.85 2.99 -8.13
C THR A 90 19.43 1.57 -7.73
N VAL A 91 19.10 1.39 -6.45
CA VAL A 91 18.67 0.13 -5.88
C VAL A 91 17.37 0.35 -5.13
N PHE A 92 16.31 -0.38 -5.50
CA PHE A 92 15.05 -0.42 -4.76
C PHE A 92 14.99 -1.68 -3.91
N PHE A 93 14.99 -1.51 -2.60
CA PHE A 93 14.91 -2.60 -1.63
C PHE A 93 13.62 -2.48 -0.81
N SER A 94 12.77 -3.52 -0.86
CA SER A 94 11.61 -3.62 0.04
C SER A 94 12.05 -4.18 1.38
N CYS A 95 11.74 -3.46 2.45
CA CYS A 95 11.96 -3.92 3.81
C CYS A 95 10.80 -4.77 4.35
N GLU A 96 9.86 -5.17 3.51
CA GLU A 96 8.77 -6.08 3.91
C GLU A 96 9.35 -7.39 4.47
N GLY A 97 8.95 -7.75 5.69
CA GLY A 97 9.48 -8.95 6.38
C GLY A 97 10.91 -8.83 6.90
N ILE A 98 11.57 -7.69 6.72
CA ILE A 98 12.93 -7.42 7.22
C ILE A 98 12.85 -6.77 8.60
N SER A 99 13.26 -7.46 9.63
CA SER A 99 13.17 -6.98 11.02
C SER A 99 14.55 -6.67 11.68
N SER A 100 15.64 -6.72 10.90
CA SER A 100 16.98 -6.47 11.44
C SER A 100 17.93 -5.83 10.45
N SER A 101 18.83 -4.98 10.96
CA SER A 101 19.96 -4.41 10.21
C SER A 101 20.84 -5.47 9.55
N TYR A 102 20.94 -6.66 10.16
CA TYR A 102 21.71 -7.77 9.61
C TYR A 102 21.10 -8.31 8.32
N THR A 103 19.80 -8.60 8.34
CA THR A 103 19.08 -9.12 7.18
C THR A 103 19.06 -8.09 6.05
N LEU A 104 18.84 -6.81 6.40
CA LEU A 104 18.91 -5.72 5.42
C LEU A 104 20.28 -5.61 4.76
N ALA A 105 21.38 -5.68 5.55
CA ALA A 105 22.73 -5.62 5.00
C ALA A 105 23.04 -6.80 4.06
N CYS A 106 22.59 -8.01 4.41
CA CYS A 106 22.75 -9.18 3.54
C CYS A 106 21.98 -9.00 2.22
N GLY A 107 20.72 -8.54 2.28
CA GLY A 107 19.92 -8.29 1.09
C GLY A 107 20.50 -7.20 0.20
N LEU A 108 20.99 -6.11 0.78
CA LEU A 108 21.65 -5.06 0.02
C LEU A 108 22.95 -5.54 -0.67
N CYS A 109 23.71 -6.46 -0.06
CA CYS A 109 24.86 -7.07 -0.74
C CYS A 109 24.45 -7.81 -2.02
N GLU A 110 23.34 -8.56 -1.97
CA GLU A 110 22.81 -9.28 -3.15
C GLU A 110 22.31 -8.31 -4.23
N GLU A 111 21.54 -7.31 -3.85
CA GLU A 111 21.00 -6.31 -4.79
C GLU A 111 22.10 -5.48 -5.47
N LEU A 112 23.22 -5.24 -4.79
CA LEU A 112 24.40 -4.58 -5.34
C LEU A 112 25.31 -5.56 -6.14
N GLY A 113 24.87 -6.78 -6.40
CA GLY A 113 25.59 -7.77 -7.21
C GLY A 113 26.68 -8.55 -6.48
N GLY A 114 26.78 -8.38 -5.14
CA GLY A 114 27.70 -9.14 -4.30
C GLY A 114 27.17 -10.54 -3.93
N GLU A 115 28.01 -11.34 -3.28
CA GLU A 115 27.60 -12.62 -2.69
C GLU A 115 26.83 -12.37 -1.38
N ASN A 116 25.79 -13.18 -1.11
CA ASN A 116 25.07 -13.11 0.15
C ASN A 116 25.95 -13.57 1.32
N PRO A 117 26.35 -12.67 2.24
CA PRO A 117 27.23 -13.00 3.35
C PRO A 117 26.50 -13.61 4.55
N ASN A 118 25.32 -14.19 4.37
CA ASN A 118 24.54 -14.79 5.45
C ASN A 118 25.36 -15.82 6.24
N GLY A 119 25.22 -15.78 7.56
CA GLY A 119 25.97 -16.65 8.49
C GLY A 119 27.32 -16.08 8.95
N HIS A 120 27.77 -14.95 8.41
CA HIS A 120 28.94 -14.23 8.90
C HIS A 120 28.58 -13.22 10.01
N PRO A 121 29.54 -12.84 10.89
CA PRO A 121 29.33 -11.76 11.83
C PRO A 121 28.99 -10.44 11.11
N MET A 122 28.17 -9.58 11.75
CA MET A 122 27.70 -8.30 11.19
C MET A 122 28.82 -7.46 10.59
N GLN A 123 29.99 -7.37 11.26
CA GLN A 123 31.12 -6.60 10.74
C GLN A 123 31.55 -7.09 9.36
N LYS A 124 31.62 -8.42 9.18
CA LYS A 124 32.02 -9.01 7.91
C LYS A 124 30.95 -8.84 6.81
N VAL A 125 29.67 -8.83 7.21
CA VAL A 125 28.57 -8.50 6.30
C VAL A 125 28.70 -7.07 5.80
N LEU A 126 29.01 -6.13 6.68
CA LEU A 126 29.26 -4.74 6.29
C LEU A 126 30.50 -4.59 5.40
N ASP A 127 31.60 -5.32 5.69
CA ASP A 127 32.78 -5.31 4.82
C ASP A 127 32.42 -5.74 3.39
N HIS A 128 31.64 -6.81 3.22
CA HIS A 128 31.13 -7.22 1.91
C HIS A 128 30.24 -6.17 1.23
N LEU A 129 29.41 -5.47 2.01
CA LEU A 129 28.56 -4.41 1.49
C LEU A 129 29.40 -3.24 0.97
N TRP A 130 30.45 -2.85 1.70
CA TRP A 130 31.37 -1.79 1.27
C TRP A 130 32.20 -2.20 0.05
N ASP A 131 32.65 -3.44 -0.01
CA ASP A 131 33.36 -3.98 -1.17
C ASP A 131 32.46 -3.94 -2.43
N ALA A 132 31.19 -4.37 -2.31
CA ALA A 132 30.23 -4.31 -3.43
C ALA A 132 29.98 -2.87 -3.91
N MET A 133 29.87 -1.91 -3.00
CA MET A 133 29.74 -0.50 -3.37
C MET A 133 30.98 0.05 -4.06
N ASN A 134 32.19 -0.33 -3.60
CA ASN A 134 33.44 0.07 -4.22
C ASN A 134 33.62 -0.51 -5.63
N GLU A 135 33.16 -1.75 -5.87
CA GLU A 135 33.16 -2.36 -7.22
C GLU A 135 32.22 -1.61 -8.19
N ILE A 136 31.10 -1.09 -7.72
CA ILE A 136 30.16 -0.28 -8.52
C ILE A 136 30.76 1.09 -8.80
N GLY A 137 31.25 1.76 -7.77
CA GLY A 137 31.77 3.12 -7.85
C GLY A 137 30.70 4.19 -8.13
N GLY A 138 31.07 5.45 -8.10
CA GLY A 138 30.19 6.57 -8.44
C GLY A 138 29.05 6.80 -7.44
N THR A 139 27.93 7.29 -7.93
CA THR A 139 26.76 7.60 -7.11
C THR A 139 25.87 6.35 -6.96
N ILE A 140 25.56 5.96 -5.73
CA ILE A 140 24.69 4.82 -5.42
C ILE A 140 23.51 5.34 -4.59
N ILE A 141 22.32 5.29 -5.16
CA ILE A 141 21.09 5.70 -4.47
C ILE A 141 20.30 4.45 -4.05
N ILE A 142 20.16 4.24 -2.74
CA ILE A 142 19.45 3.11 -2.16
C ILE A 142 18.10 3.57 -1.66
N VAL A 143 17.02 3.06 -2.27
CA VAL A 143 15.67 3.26 -1.79
C VAL A 143 15.31 2.11 -0.86
N LEU A 144 14.99 2.44 0.39
CA LEU A 144 14.49 1.49 1.38
C LEU A 144 12.99 1.70 1.54
N ASP A 145 12.20 0.89 0.85
CA ASP A 145 10.74 0.98 0.95
C ASP A 145 10.23 0.20 2.16
N GLU A 146 9.21 0.74 2.83
CA GLU A 146 8.67 0.20 4.09
C GLU A 146 9.71 0.03 5.20
N ILE A 147 10.61 1.00 5.32
CA ILE A 147 11.74 1.01 6.25
C ILE A 147 11.32 0.87 7.73
N ASP A 148 10.07 1.22 8.05
CA ASP A 148 9.46 1.05 9.38
C ASP A 148 9.37 -0.42 9.84
N ASN A 149 9.45 -1.40 8.93
CA ASN A 149 9.55 -2.82 9.29
C ASN A 149 10.84 -3.18 10.07
N LEU A 150 11.91 -2.39 9.96
CA LEU A 150 13.12 -2.56 10.77
C LEU A 150 12.90 -2.31 12.27
N GLY A 151 11.76 -1.73 12.66
CA GLY A 151 11.45 -1.42 14.05
C GLY A 151 12.48 -0.46 14.64
N THR A 152 13.21 -0.91 15.66
CA THR A 152 14.23 -0.13 16.37
C THR A 152 15.67 -0.55 16.07
N ASP A 153 15.90 -1.50 15.15
CA ASP A 153 17.27 -1.90 14.77
C ASP A 153 17.80 -1.02 13.63
N ASP A 154 18.34 0.14 13.99
CA ASP A 154 18.78 1.21 13.10
C ASP A 154 20.29 1.27 12.83
N LYS A 155 21.06 0.24 13.20
CA LYS A 155 22.53 0.24 13.09
C LYS A 155 23.05 0.44 11.68
N ILE A 156 22.41 -0.20 10.69
CA ILE A 156 22.80 -0.05 9.29
C ILE A 156 22.44 1.35 8.79
N LEU A 157 21.33 1.91 9.26
CA LEU A 157 20.84 3.24 8.90
C LEU A 157 21.78 4.34 9.43
N TYR A 158 22.50 4.06 10.51
CA TYR A 158 23.58 4.93 10.99
C TYR A 158 24.85 4.81 10.13
N SER A 159 25.16 3.60 9.66
CA SER A 159 26.45 3.29 9.00
C SER A 159 26.46 3.67 7.52
N LEU A 160 25.35 3.41 6.80
CA LEU A 160 25.23 3.66 5.36
C LEU A 160 25.47 5.13 4.96
N PRO A 161 24.77 6.13 5.57
CA PRO A 161 24.98 7.53 5.19
C PRO A 161 26.37 8.05 5.50
N ARG A 162 27.07 7.39 6.42
CA ARG A 162 28.41 7.77 6.91
C ARG A 162 29.53 6.92 6.34
N ALA A 163 29.22 6.04 5.40
CA ALA A 163 30.22 5.10 4.89
C ALA A 163 31.45 5.82 4.32
N ARG A 164 31.22 6.91 3.59
CA ARG A 164 32.28 7.75 3.04
C ARG A 164 33.05 8.53 4.13
N ASP A 165 32.36 9.15 5.07
CA ASP A 165 32.97 9.93 6.16
C ASP A 165 33.81 9.07 7.12
N LYS A 166 33.58 7.76 7.10
CA LYS A 166 34.26 6.75 7.91
C LYS A 166 35.34 5.99 7.14
N ASP A 167 35.62 6.38 5.91
CA ASP A 167 36.56 5.71 5.01
C ASP A 167 36.21 4.22 4.82
N TYR A 168 34.91 3.85 4.83
CA TYR A 168 34.46 2.48 4.57
C TYR A 168 34.34 2.21 3.07
N VAL A 169 34.13 3.25 2.28
CA VAL A 169 34.08 3.21 0.82
C VAL A 169 35.11 4.19 0.24
N ASP A 170 35.48 3.97 -1.03
CA ASP A 170 36.45 4.77 -1.75
C ASP A 170 35.96 6.23 -1.94
N ASP A 171 36.88 7.16 -2.16
CA ASP A 171 36.61 8.62 -2.26
C ASP A 171 35.66 8.99 -3.41
N ASP A 172 35.58 8.16 -4.44
CA ASP A 172 34.70 8.33 -5.61
C ASP A 172 33.35 7.62 -5.48
N VAL A 173 33.07 6.98 -4.36
CA VAL A 173 31.80 6.32 -4.06
C VAL A 173 30.92 7.21 -3.19
N TYR A 174 29.69 7.45 -3.65
CA TYR A 174 28.71 8.34 -3.00
C TYR A 174 27.41 7.60 -2.69
N PRO A 175 27.35 6.83 -1.57
CA PRO A 175 26.12 6.21 -1.15
C PRO A 175 25.14 7.25 -0.60
N SER A 176 23.88 7.13 -0.99
CA SER A 176 22.77 7.99 -0.54
C SER A 176 21.52 7.15 -0.30
N ILE A 177 20.67 7.55 0.64
CA ILE A 177 19.50 6.80 1.05
C ILE A 177 18.23 7.60 0.85
N ILE A 178 17.21 6.95 0.26
CA ILE A 178 15.82 7.41 0.29
C ILE A 178 15.05 6.41 1.14
N GLY A 179 14.65 6.80 2.36
CA GLY A 179 13.79 5.99 3.22
C GLY A 179 12.32 6.29 2.98
N ILE A 180 11.49 5.26 2.80
CA ILE A 180 10.05 5.40 2.63
C ILE A 180 9.35 4.68 3.79
N SER A 181 8.48 5.40 4.53
CA SER A 181 7.75 4.84 5.66
C SER A 181 6.25 5.12 5.57
N ASN A 182 5.47 4.16 6.03
CA ASN A 182 4.02 4.29 6.23
C ASN A 182 3.69 4.73 7.67
N ASP A 183 4.64 4.61 8.61
CA ASP A 183 4.49 5.04 10.00
C ASP A 183 5.14 6.42 10.21
N LEU A 184 4.30 7.42 10.48
CA LEU A 184 4.72 8.81 10.76
C LEU A 184 5.54 8.94 12.05
N GLN A 185 5.39 8.01 12.99
CA GLN A 185 6.06 8.04 14.29
C GLN A 185 7.35 7.21 14.32
N TRP A 186 7.56 6.35 13.33
CA TRP A 186 8.72 5.45 13.30
C TRP A 186 10.04 6.21 13.44
N ARG A 187 10.21 7.31 12.69
CA ARG A 187 11.41 8.16 12.76
C ARG A 187 11.68 8.68 14.17
N ASP A 188 10.64 8.96 14.94
CA ASP A 188 10.80 9.50 16.30
C ASP A 188 11.33 8.45 17.29
N ASN A 189 11.20 7.18 16.96
CA ASN A 189 11.67 6.05 17.76
C ASN A 189 13.12 5.63 17.44
N LEU A 190 13.75 6.19 16.40
CA LEU A 190 15.15 5.91 16.05
C LEU A 190 16.11 6.52 17.07
N ASP A 191 17.30 5.90 17.18
CA ASP A 191 18.41 6.50 17.93
C ASP A 191 18.72 7.91 17.40
N PRO A 192 18.95 8.92 18.26
CA PRO A 192 19.26 10.28 17.82
C PRO A 192 20.39 10.36 16.79
N ALA A 193 21.40 9.50 16.92
CA ALA A 193 22.54 9.51 15.99
C ALA A 193 22.17 8.94 14.60
N ALA A 194 21.29 7.96 14.52
CA ALA A 194 20.74 7.45 13.26
C ALA A 194 19.80 8.49 12.63
N LYS A 195 18.95 9.11 13.45
CA LYS A 195 18.04 10.18 13.04
C LYS A 195 18.76 11.37 12.40
N ASP A 196 19.86 11.83 13.00
CA ASP A 196 20.67 12.94 12.49
C ASP A 196 21.46 12.56 11.23
N SER A 197 21.74 11.29 11.00
CA SER A 197 22.53 10.82 9.85
C SER A 197 21.71 10.57 8.61
N LEU A 198 20.44 10.21 8.79
CA LEU A 198 19.62 9.66 7.73
C LEU A 198 18.94 10.73 6.87
N TYR A 199 18.68 11.92 7.40
CA TYR A 199 17.72 12.79 6.75
C TYR A 199 18.09 14.25 6.84
N ASP A 200 18.70 14.75 5.77
CA ASP A 200 18.88 16.17 5.54
C ASP A 200 17.54 16.81 5.16
N ASP A 201 16.63 16.02 4.51
CA ASP A 201 15.31 16.49 4.11
C ASP A 201 14.21 15.44 4.42
N SER A 202 13.01 15.91 4.72
CA SER A 202 11.84 15.10 5.00
C SER A 202 10.64 15.60 4.20
N ILE A 203 10.08 14.71 3.36
CA ILE A 203 8.96 15.02 2.48
C ILE A 203 7.74 14.25 2.96
N PHE A 204 6.71 14.98 3.36
CA PHE A 204 5.45 14.41 3.80
C PHE A 204 4.45 14.35 2.64
N PHE A 205 3.92 13.16 2.38
CA PHE A 205 2.86 12.89 1.43
C PHE A 205 1.52 12.91 2.17
N ALA A 206 0.76 13.97 1.97
CA ALA A 206 -0.56 14.10 2.58
C ALA A 206 -1.58 13.13 1.93
N PRO A 207 -2.64 12.73 2.67
CA PRO A 207 -3.76 12.04 2.07
C PRO A 207 -4.35 12.83 0.90
N TYR A 208 -4.68 12.14 -0.19
CA TYR A 208 -5.38 12.76 -1.31
C TYR A 208 -6.80 13.16 -0.94
N ASP A 209 -7.24 14.30 -1.42
CA ASP A 209 -8.64 14.69 -1.37
C ASP A 209 -9.46 14.05 -2.52
N ALA A 210 -10.78 14.28 -2.51
CA ALA A 210 -11.66 13.69 -3.52
C ALA A 210 -11.41 14.26 -4.94
N THR A 211 -10.94 15.51 -5.06
CA THR A 211 -10.65 16.14 -6.35
C THR A 211 -9.38 15.56 -6.95
N GLU A 212 -8.30 15.48 -6.15
CA GLU A 212 -7.04 14.86 -6.54
C GLU A 212 -7.24 13.39 -6.96
N LEU A 213 -8.06 12.64 -6.21
CA LEU A 213 -8.39 11.24 -6.56
C LEU A 213 -9.21 11.13 -7.85
N ARG A 214 -10.10 12.07 -8.12
CA ARG A 214 -10.82 12.12 -9.42
C ARG A 214 -9.85 12.29 -10.57
N ASP A 215 -8.91 13.20 -10.45
CA ASP A 215 -7.93 13.47 -11.51
C ASP A 215 -7.03 12.26 -11.75
N ILE A 216 -6.54 11.61 -10.67
CA ILE A 216 -5.77 10.37 -10.76
C ILE A 216 -6.59 9.26 -11.45
N LEU A 217 -7.82 9.03 -11.00
CA LEU A 217 -8.69 8.02 -11.57
C LEU A 217 -9.04 8.29 -13.04
N SER A 218 -9.34 9.55 -13.39
CA SER A 218 -9.67 9.95 -14.78
C SER A 218 -8.52 9.64 -15.74
N ARG A 219 -7.26 9.98 -15.34
CA ARG A 219 -6.07 9.68 -16.14
C ARG A 219 -5.79 8.18 -16.27
N ARG A 220 -6.08 7.39 -15.23
CA ARG A 220 -5.98 5.93 -15.29
C ARG A 220 -7.08 5.33 -16.16
N ALA A 221 -8.30 5.82 -16.00
CA ALA A 221 -9.48 5.34 -16.71
C ALA A 221 -9.38 5.61 -18.22
N SER A 222 -8.83 6.76 -18.64
CA SER A 222 -8.66 7.07 -20.08
C SER A 222 -7.72 6.09 -20.79
N LYS A 223 -6.81 5.44 -20.06
CA LYS A 223 -5.93 4.39 -20.58
C LYS A 223 -6.52 2.98 -20.40
N ALA A 224 -7.31 2.78 -19.36
CA ALA A 224 -7.83 1.45 -19.01
C ALA A 224 -9.08 1.07 -19.82
N PHE A 225 -9.96 2.03 -20.10
CA PHE A 225 -11.28 1.76 -20.64
C PHE A 225 -11.39 2.15 -22.11
N ARG A 226 -12.20 1.38 -22.84
CA ARG A 226 -12.51 1.66 -24.26
C ARG A 226 -13.32 2.95 -24.38
N ASP A 227 -13.21 3.60 -25.53
CA ASP A 227 -14.00 4.77 -25.89
C ASP A 227 -14.06 5.82 -24.76
N THR A 228 -12.87 6.12 -24.23
CA THR A 228 -12.73 6.98 -23.05
C THR A 228 -11.68 8.04 -23.32
N SER A 229 -12.04 9.32 -23.15
CA SER A 229 -11.18 10.48 -23.37
C SER A 229 -11.16 11.42 -22.16
N LEU A 230 -10.16 12.30 -22.10
CA LEU A 230 -10.04 13.36 -21.10
C LEU A 230 -10.45 14.69 -21.71
N VAL A 231 -11.28 15.44 -21.00
CA VAL A 231 -11.70 16.79 -21.42
C VAL A 231 -11.02 17.82 -20.52
N TYR A 232 -10.23 18.70 -21.12
CA TYR A 232 -9.53 19.78 -20.45
C TYR A 232 -10.11 21.14 -20.83
N GLU A 233 -10.04 22.09 -19.91
CA GLU A 233 -10.28 23.51 -20.17
C GLU A 233 -8.94 24.25 -20.31
N THR A 234 -8.78 24.99 -21.40
CA THR A 234 -7.62 25.87 -21.59
C THR A 234 -7.75 27.15 -20.79
N PRO A 235 -6.67 27.92 -20.57
CA PRO A 235 -6.74 29.26 -19.97
C PRO A 235 -7.66 30.23 -20.72
N ALA A 236 -7.92 29.96 -21.99
CA ALA A 236 -8.86 30.75 -22.83
C ALA A 236 -10.32 30.36 -22.60
N GLY A 237 -10.63 29.31 -21.82
CA GLY A 237 -11.98 28.80 -21.59
C GLY A 237 -12.49 27.90 -22.71
N GLU A 238 -11.61 27.34 -23.53
CA GLU A 238 -11.97 26.40 -24.58
C GLU A 238 -11.80 24.96 -24.06
N GLU A 239 -12.79 24.09 -24.39
CA GLU A 239 -12.73 22.67 -24.06
C GLU A 239 -11.95 21.91 -25.12
N ILE A 240 -11.02 21.04 -24.68
CA ILE A 240 -10.21 20.17 -25.53
C ILE A 240 -10.41 18.74 -25.09
N GLU A 241 -10.83 17.89 -26.02
CA GLU A 241 -10.95 16.45 -25.81
C GLU A 241 -9.66 15.75 -26.26
N ILE A 242 -9.08 14.94 -25.40
CA ILE A 242 -7.86 14.18 -25.65
C ILE A 242 -8.12 12.69 -25.45
N SER A 243 -8.02 11.92 -26.52
CA SER A 243 -7.99 10.46 -26.48
C SER A 243 -6.56 10.01 -26.27
N VAL A 244 -6.32 9.11 -25.30
CA VAL A 244 -4.98 8.61 -24.95
C VAL A 244 -4.74 7.32 -25.72
N ASP A 245 -3.72 7.30 -26.59
CA ASP A 245 -3.28 6.06 -27.24
C ASP A 245 -2.46 5.22 -26.29
N LEU A 246 -2.70 3.89 -26.24
CA LEU A 246 -2.10 2.98 -25.26
C LEU A 246 -0.60 2.77 -25.46
N ASP A 247 -0.11 2.98 -26.70
CA ASP A 247 1.28 2.74 -27.08
C ASP A 247 2.23 3.89 -26.66
N ASP A 248 1.69 5.00 -26.13
CA ASP A 248 2.49 6.18 -25.84
C ASP A 248 2.17 6.79 -24.46
N ASP A 249 3.02 6.47 -23.47
CA ASP A 249 2.84 6.94 -22.10
C ASP A 249 2.96 8.47 -21.91
N ASN A 250 3.56 9.18 -22.87
CA ASN A 250 3.76 10.63 -22.79
C ASN A 250 3.65 11.37 -24.14
N GLY A 251 3.87 10.72 -25.27
CA GLY A 251 4.01 11.38 -26.57
C GLY A 251 2.67 11.92 -27.09
N SER A 252 1.62 11.10 -27.11
CA SER A 252 0.33 11.50 -27.70
C SER A 252 -0.38 12.60 -26.91
N LEU A 253 -0.23 12.63 -25.59
CA LEU A 253 -0.72 13.74 -24.76
C LEU A 253 0.05 15.04 -25.04
N ALA A 254 1.38 14.97 -25.12
CA ALA A 254 2.20 16.14 -25.44
C ALA A 254 1.94 16.66 -26.85
N GLU A 255 1.88 15.78 -27.86
CA GLU A 255 1.57 16.12 -29.25
C GLU A 255 0.18 16.72 -29.40
N SER A 256 -0.81 16.26 -28.64
CA SER A 256 -2.16 16.83 -28.65
C SER A 256 -2.18 18.26 -28.10
N PHE A 257 -1.45 18.56 -27.03
CA PHE A 257 -1.32 19.91 -26.50
C PHE A 257 -0.45 20.80 -27.38
N ASP A 258 0.66 20.28 -27.92
CA ASP A 258 1.55 21.01 -28.84
C ASP A 258 0.82 21.41 -30.14
N SER A 259 -0.08 20.52 -30.64
CA SER A 259 -0.88 20.81 -31.83
C SER A 259 -1.89 21.96 -31.62
N LEU A 260 -2.24 22.25 -30.35
CA LEU A 260 -3.20 23.26 -29.95
C LEU A 260 -2.54 24.54 -29.43
N ASP A 261 -1.18 24.61 -29.44
CA ASP A 261 -0.39 25.74 -28.90
C ASP A 261 -0.77 26.04 -27.42
N ALA A 262 -1.13 24.98 -26.67
CA ALA A 262 -1.55 25.07 -25.27
C ALA A 262 -0.54 24.35 -24.35
N ASP A 263 -0.10 25.05 -23.31
CA ASP A 263 0.73 24.41 -22.27
C ASP A 263 -0.16 23.56 -21.36
N ARG A 264 0.10 22.24 -21.32
CA ARG A 264 -0.60 21.29 -20.48
C ARG A 264 -0.64 21.72 -19.00
N SER A 265 0.41 22.36 -18.50
CA SER A 265 0.52 22.83 -17.11
C SER A 265 -0.49 23.94 -16.77
N GLU A 266 -1.03 24.62 -17.79
CA GLU A 266 -2.00 25.70 -17.65
C GLU A 266 -3.44 25.21 -17.89
N CYS A 267 -3.65 23.98 -18.38
CA CYS A 267 -4.97 23.40 -18.65
C CYS A 267 -5.52 22.66 -17.43
N THR A 268 -6.79 22.82 -17.15
CA THR A 268 -7.49 22.15 -16.04
C THR A 268 -8.29 20.96 -16.56
N LEU A 269 -8.10 19.77 -15.94
CA LEU A 269 -8.92 18.61 -16.25
C LEU A 269 -10.35 18.84 -15.75
N LEU A 270 -11.34 18.89 -16.63
CA LEU A 270 -12.73 19.08 -16.29
C LEU A 270 -13.43 17.78 -15.92
N HIS A 271 -13.39 16.82 -16.83
CA HIS A 271 -14.05 15.52 -16.67
C HIS A 271 -13.50 14.50 -17.66
N ILE A 272 -13.98 13.28 -17.52
CA ILE A 272 -13.76 12.17 -18.42
C ILE A 272 -15.03 12.00 -19.27
N ASP A 273 -14.89 11.83 -20.58
CA ASP A 273 -15.96 11.40 -21.48
C ASP A 273 -15.77 9.92 -21.81
N SER A 274 -16.81 9.11 -21.59
CA SER A 274 -16.74 7.67 -21.75
C SER A 274 -18.08 7.04 -22.11
N ASN A 275 -18.04 6.14 -23.08
CA ASN A 275 -19.19 5.31 -23.43
C ASN A 275 -19.39 4.12 -22.49
N VAL A 276 -18.32 3.68 -21.81
CA VAL A 276 -18.32 2.50 -20.93
C VAL A 276 -18.35 2.83 -19.43
N LEU A 277 -18.11 4.08 -19.03
CA LEU A 277 -18.26 4.53 -17.64
C LEU A 277 -19.47 5.46 -17.52
N SER A 278 -20.33 5.26 -16.53
CA SER A 278 -21.33 6.29 -16.20
C SER A 278 -20.67 7.46 -15.46
N GLY A 279 -21.24 8.68 -15.63
CA GLY A 279 -20.63 9.92 -15.10
C GLY A 279 -20.34 9.94 -13.61
N ASP A 280 -21.03 9.11 -12.83
CA ASP A 280 -20.90 9.06 -11.35
C ASP A 280 -19.82 8.05 -10.86
N VAL A 281 -19.30 7.18 -11.72
CA VAL A 281 -18.36 6.11 -11.35
C VAL A 281 -17.07 6.67 -10.76
N ILE A 282 -16.38 7.55 -11.49
CA ILE A 282 -15.12 8.16 -11.03
C ILE A 282 -15.32 9.02 -9.78
N PRO A 283 -16.30 9.96 -9.73
CA PRO A 283 -16.56 10.73 -8.52
C PRO A 283 -16.86 9.86 -7.30
N LEU A 284 -17.59 8.76 -7.45
CA LEU A 284 -17.98 7.89 -6.36
C LEU A 284 -16.79 7.09 -5.83
N CYS A 285 -15.95 6.50 -6.70
CA CYS A 285 -14.72 5.84 -6.30
C CYS A 285 -13.79 6.79 -5.53
N ALA A 286 -13.63 8.02 -6.03
CA ALA A 286 -12.80 9.05 -5.39
C ALA A 286 -13.37 9.46 -4.01
N ALA A 287 -14.68 9.68 -3.91
CA ALA A 287 -15.33 10.06 -2.67
C ALA A 287 -15.18 8.96 -1.59
N TYR A 288 -15.38 7.69 -1.95
CA TYR A 288 -15.20 6.57 -1.01
C TYR A 288 -13.77 6.46 -0.50
N ALA A 289 -12.78 6.56 -1.38
CA ALA A 289 -11.38 6.48 -0.99
C ALA A 289 -10.94 7.69 -0.15
N ALA A 290 -11.43 8.90 -0.46
CA ALA A 290 -11.16 10.11 0.32
C ALA A 290 -11.73 10.03 1.75
N GLN A 291 -12.94 9.47 1.90
CA GLN A 291 -13.59 9.31 3.21
C GLN A 291 -12.86 8.31 4.12
N ASP A 292 -12.19 7.30 3.54
CA ASP A 292 -11.44 6.32 4.35
C ASP A 292 -10.04 6.88 4.71
N LYS A 293 -9.08 6.82 3.80
CA LYS A 293 -7.68 7.17 4.08
C LYS A 293 -7.08 8.12 3.05
N GLY A 294 -7.85 8.57 2.06
CA GLY A 294 -7.37 9.36 0.94
C GLY A 294 -6.31 8.62 0.12
N SER A 295 -6.51 7.32 -0.15
CA SER A 295 -5.55 6.44 -0.82
C SER A 295 -5.88 6.27 -2.30
N ALA A 296 -4.94 6.62 -3.19
CA ALA A 296 -5.07 6.38 -4.62
C ALA A 296 -5.14 4.88 -4.95
N ARG A 297 -4.36 4.03 -4.23
CA ARG A 297 -4.42 2.57 -4.38
C ARG A 297 -5.83 2.04 -4.14
N GLN A 298 -6.49 2.53 -3.09
CA GLN A 298 -7.84 2.11 -2.75
C GLN A 298 -8.87 2.61 -3.79
N ALA A 299 -8.72 3.84 -4.27
CA ALA A 299 -9.59 4.39 -5.31
C ALA A 299 -9.51 3.58 -6.62
N ILE A 300 -8.28 3.24 -7.04
CA ILE A 300 -8.02 2.40 -8.21
C ILE A 300 -8.59 0.98 -8.01
N LYS A 301 -8.43 0.39 -6.81
CA LYS A 301 -9.00 -0.92 -6.46
C LYS A 301 -10.52 -0.92 -6.60
N TYR A 302 -11.21 0.12 -6.14
CA TYR A 302 -12.67 0.25 -6.32
C TYR A 302 -13.06 0.30 -7.80
N LEU A 303 -12.37 1.11 -8.60
CA LEU A 303 -12.66 1.24 -10.03
C LEU A 303 -12.45 -0.08 -10.77
N ARG A 304 -11.31 -0.76 -10.53
CA ARG A 304 -10.99 -2.05 -11.13
C ARG A 304 -12.02 -3.12 -10.78
N LYS A 305 -12.39 -3.22 -9.50
CA LYS A 305 -13.41 -4.19 -9.04
C LYS A 305 -14.79 -3.89 -9.64
N ALA A 306 -15.18 -2.62 -9.69
CA ALA A 306 -16.46 -2.23 -10.29
C ALA A 306 -16.53 -2.63 -11.78
N ALA A 307 -15.43 -2.49 -12.52
CA ALA A 307 -15.35 -2.93 -13.90
C ALA A 307 -15.42 -4.47 -14.02
N ALA A 308 -14.71 -5.21 -13.17
CA ALA A 308 -14.76 -6.67 -13.14
C ALA A 308 -16.17 -7.20 -12.79
N ILE A 309 -16.88 -6.53 -11.88
CA ILE A 309 -18.28 -6.88 -11.55
C ILE A 309 -19.17 -6.67 -12.76
N ALA A 310 -19.08 -5.52 -13.44
CA ALA A 310 -19.87 -5.24 -14.65
C ALA A 310 -19.62 -6.30 -15.75
N GLU A 311 -18.37 -6.70 -15.98
CA GLU A 311 -18.04 -7.80 -16.90
C GLU A 311 -18.66 -9.14 -16.48
N SER A 312 -18.65 -9.46 -15.18
CA SER A 312 -19.23 -10.70 -14.65
C SER A 312 -20.76 -10.76 -14.78
N GLU A 313 -21.39 -9.60 -14.86
CA GLU A 313 -22.84 -9.45 -15.03
C GLU A 313 -23.24 -9.31 -16.52
N ASP A 314 -22.27 -9.47 -17.45
CA ASP A 314 -22.42 -9.27 -18.90
C ASP A 314 -22.90 -7.84 -19.26
N ASP A 315 -22.60 -6.87 -18.40
CA ASP A 315 -22.87 -5.47 -18.66
C ASP A 315 -21.74 -4.85 -19.51
N ASN A 316 -22.11 -4.04 -20.49
CA ASN A 316 -21.17 -3.32 -21.34
C ASN A 316 -20.80 -1.93 -20.80
N ARG A 317 -21.27 -1.60 -19.60
CA ARG A 317 -21.05 -0.29 -18.96
C ARG A 317 -20.94 -0.42 -17.45
N VAL A 318 -19.92 0.21 -16.89
CA VAL A 318 -19.76 0.34 -15.44
C VAL A 318 -20.69 1.43 -14.91
N ALA A 319 -21.53 1.08 -13.93
CA ALA A 319 -22.49 1.98 -13.30
C ALA A 319 -22.20 2.17 -11.80
N GLU A 320 -22.91 3.10 -11.17
CA GLU A 320 -22.80 3.42 -9.74
C GLU A 320 -23.00 2.19 -8.83
N GLU A 321 -23.92 1.30 -9.20
CA GLU A 321 -24.24 0.08 -8.46
C GLU A 321 -23.04 -0.88 -8.39
N HIS A 322 -22.26 -1.03 -9.47
CA HIS A 322 -21.03 -1.82 -9.48
C HIS A 322 -19.97 -1.24 -8.53
N VAL A 323 -19.88 0.10 -8.45
CA VAL A 323 -18.95 0.75 -7.48
C VAL A 323 -19.38 0.51 -6.04
N ARG A 324 -20.69 0.55 -5.75
CA ARG A 324 -21.22 0.26 -4.40
C ARG A 324 -20.96 -1.20 -3.99
N THR A 325 -21.17 -2.13 -4.91
CA THR A 325 -20.87 -3.56 -4.71
C THR A 325 -19.36 -3.75 -4.52
N ALA A 326 -18.53 -3.17 -5.38
CA ALA A 326 -17.07 -3.24 -5.29
C ALA A 326 -16.52 -2.73 -3.95
N LYS A 327 -17.10 -1.63 -3.42
CA LYS A 327 -16.75 -1.12 -2.08
C LYS A 327 -17.08 -2.16 -1.00
N GLY A 328 -18.29 -2.71 -1.01
CA GLY A 328 -18.72 -3.73 -0.03
C GLY A 328 -17.83 -4.96 -0.07
N GLU A 329 -17.46 -5.44 -1.25
CA GLU A 329 -16.53 -6.56 -1.42
C GLU A 329 -15.12 -6.23 -0.91
N ALA A 330 -14.59 -5.06 -1.22
CA ALA A 330 -13.26 -4.65 -0.76
C ALA A 330 -13.20 -4.51 0.77
N GLU A 331 -14.25 -3.97 1.41
CA GLU A 331 -14.36 -3.92 2.87
C GLU A 331 -14.41 -5.33 3.47
N ARG A 332 -15.15 -6.25 2.83
CA ARG A 332 -15.23 -7.65 3.26
C ARG A 332 -13.88 -8.37 3.16
N GLU A 333 -13.14 -8.17 2.06
CA GLU A 333 -11.80 -8.74 1.89
C GLU A 333 -10.84 -8.27 2.99
N LEU A 334 -10.81 -6.97 3.31
CA LEU A 334 -9.96 -6.44 4.38
C LEU A 334 -10.28 -7.07 5.74
N ILE A 335 -11.56 -7.36 6.02
CA ILE A 335 -11.97 -8.02 7.25
C ILE A 335 -11.49 -9.49 7.24
N ILE A 336 -11.62 -10.19 6.11
CA ILE A 336 -11.14 -11.57 5.95
C ILE A 336 -9.63 -11.64 6.14
N GLU A 337 -8.86 -10.78 5.46
CA GLU A 337 -7.41 -10.67 5.64
C GLU A 337 -7.04 -10.40 7.10
N GLY A 338 -7.77 -9.50 7.76
CA GLY A 338 -7.59 -9.22 9.19
C GLY A 338 -7.85 -10.43 10.08
N MET A 339 -8.85 -11.25 9.74
CA MET A 339 -9.14 -12.50 10.46
C MET A 339 -8.04 -13.56 10.24
N GLU A 340 -7.54 -13.71 9.03
CA GLU A 340 -6.48 -14.67 8.68
C GLU A 340 -5.17 -14.40 9.41
N GLN A 341 -4.85 -13.13 9.63
CA GLN A 341 -3.59 -12.68 10.28
C GLN A 341 -3.64 -12.74 11.81
N LEU A 342 -4.75 -13.12 12.42
CA LEU A 342 -4.88 -13.21 13.87
C LEU A 342 -3.91 -14.23 14.47
N THR A 343 -3.49 -13.96 15.70
CA THR A 343 -2.78 -14.96 16.51
C THR A 343 -3.72 -16.10 16.89
N THR A 344 -3.18 -17.24 17.31
CA THR A 344 -4.01 -18.38 17.82
C THR A 344 -5.00 -17.91 18.88
N GLN A 345 -4.63 -16.99 19.74
CA GLN A 345 -5.48 -16.44 20.80
C GLN A 345 -6.56 -15.50 20.24
N GLY A 346 -6.23 -14.75 19.19
CA GLY A 346 -7.20 -13.94 18.44
C GLY A 346 -8.23 -14.80 17.73
N HIS A 347 -7.81 -15.89 17.08
CA HIS A 347 -8.73 -16.87 16.46
C HIS A 347 -9.64 -17.52 17.49
N LEU A 348 -9.13 -17.92 18.67
CA LEU A 348 -9.95 -18.46 19.77
C LEU A 348 -10.99 -17.46 20.28
N ALA A 349 -10.61 -16.18 20.38
CA ALA A 349 -11.53 -15.11 20.78
C ALA A 349 -12.62 -14.88 19.71
N LEU A 350 -12.24 -14.89 18.41
CA LEU A 350 -13.16 -14.80 17.28
C LEU A 350 -14.13 -16.01 17.27
N ALA A 351 -13.59 -17.23 17.39
CA ALA A 351 -14.39 -18.47 17.42
C ALA A 351 -15.42 -18.46 18.55
N ALA A 352 -15.03 -17.98 19.73
CA ALA A 352 -15.94 -17.89 20.87
C ALA A 352 -17.10 -16.91 20.64
N VAL A 353 -16.84 -15.76 19.99
CA VAL A 353 -17.91 -14.80 19.61
C VAL A 353 -18.81 -15.41 18.54
N THR A 354 -18.22 -16.08 17.53
CA THR A 354 -18.97 -16.71 16.43
C THR A 354 -19.92 -17.79 16.95
N VAL A 355 -19.47 -18.67 17.86
CA VAL A 355 -20.31 -19.70 18.49
C VAL A 355 -21.50 -19.08 19.23
N LEU A 356 -21.28 -18.01 20.00
CA LEU A 356 -22.36 -17.32 20.72
C LEU A 356 -23.32 -16.60 19.76
N GLU A 357 -22.86 -16.07 18.66
CA GLU A 357 -23.72 -15.47 17.63
C GLU A 357 -24.62 -16.54 16.97
N LEU A 358 -24.06 -17.70 16.62
CA LEU A 358 -24.80 -18.84 16.09
C LEU A 358 -25.87 -19.33 17.08
N GLY A 359 -25.57 -19.30 18.39
CA GLY A 359 -26.51 -19.62 19.46
C GLY A 359 -27.64 -18.61 19.66
N SER A 360 -27.71 -17.56 18.82
CA SER A 360 -28.71 -16.49 18.87
C SER A 360 -28.82 -15.78 20.24
N HIS A 361 -27.70 -15.59 20.91
CA HIS A 361 -27.66 -14.86 22.17
C HIS A 361 -27.97 -13.38 21.97
N SER A 362 -28.94 -12.83 22.69
CA SER A 362 -29.40 -11.45 22.56
C SER A 362 -28.35 -10.41 22.99
N GLU A 363 -27.42 -10.78 23.88
CA GLU A 363 -26.29 -9.94 24.32
C GLU A 363 -25.09 -10.87 24.63
N ILE A 364 -24.02 -10.73 23.86
CA ILE A 364 -22.76 -11.45 24.08
C ILE A 364 -21.88 -10.65 25.02
N ARG A 365 -21.67 -11.13 26.24
CA ARG A 365 -20.87 -10.43 27.28
C ARG A 365 -19.49 -11.06 27.42
N THR A 366 -18.51 -10.30 27.87
CA THR A 366 -17.14 -10.78 28.11
C THR A 366 -17.09 -12.11 28.90
N ARG A 367 -17.97 -12.30 29.87
CA ARG A 367 -18.02 -13.54 30.65
C ARG A 367 -18.44 -14.72 29.80
N ASP A 368 -19.44 -14.56 28.98
CA ASP A 368 -20.00 -15.62 28.14
C ASP A 368 -18.97 -16.03 27.07
N VAL A 369 -18.32 -15.04 26.43
CA VAL A 369 -17.21 -15.28 25.51
C VAL A 369 -16.08 -16.03 26.20
N TYR A 370 -15.75 -15.70 27.44
CA TYR A 370 -14.65 -16.36 28.17
C TYR A 370 -14.95 -17.82 28.48
N GLU A 371 -16.19 -18.21 28.79
CA GLU A 371 -16.55 -19.61 29.02
C GLU A 371 -16.40 -20.44 27.74
N VAL A 372 -16.91 -19.94 26.59
CA VAL A 372 -16.75 -20.61 25.29
C VAL A 372 -15.27 -20.67 24.88
N TYR A 373 -14.53 -19.56 25.06
CA TYR A 373 -13.10 -19.48 24.80
C TYR A 373 -12.31 -20.57 25.55
N LYS A 374 -12.60 -20.81 26.83
CA LYS A 374 -11.94 -21.89 27.61
C LYS A 374 -12.23 -23.25 27.00
N SER A 375 -13.48 -23.53 26.67
CA SER A 375 -13.89 -24.82 26.09
C SER A 375 -13.20 -25.06 24.74
N LEU A 376 -13.12 -24.06 23.90
CA LEU A 376 -12.40 -24.11 22.63
C LEU A 376 -10.88 -24.26 22.82
N SER A 377 -10.28 -23.54 23.79
CA SER A 377 -8.86 -23.68 24.10
C SER A 377 -8.50 -25.10 24.55
N ASP A 378 -9.33 -25.69 25.41
CA ASP A 378 -9.14 -27.08 25.84
C ASP A 378 -9.30 -28.08 24.67
N TYR A 379 -10.22 -27.81 23.75
CA TYR A 379 -10.48 -28.71 22.62
C TYR A 379 -9.28 -28.72 21.63
N ILE A 380 -8.67 -27.59 21.34
CA ILE A 380 -7.52 -27.47 20.40
C ILE A 380 -6.15 -27.58 21.10
N ASP A 381 -6.11 -27.94 22.37
CA ASP A 381 -4.89 -28.05 23.21
C ASP A 381 -4.04 -26.78 23.19
N ALA A 382 -4.69 -25.62 23.40
CA ALA A 382 -4.04 -24.33 23.46
C ALA A 382 -4.01 -23.76 24.88
N ASP A 383 -2.98 -22.97 25.18
CA ASP A 383 -2.83 -22.29 26.47
C ASP A 383 -3.99 -21.33 26.72
N GLN A 384 -4.64 -21.47 27.89
CA GLN A 384 -5.71 -20.56 28.29
C GLN A 384 -5.15 -19.24 28.83
N LEU A 385 -5.57 -18.12 28.27
CA LEU A 385 -5.30 -16.80 28.83
C LEU A 385 -6.29 -16.46 29.94
N ALA A 386 -5.86 -15.58 30.87
CA ALA A 386 -6.78 -14.95 31.81
C ALA A 386 -7.79 -14.06 31.06
N GLN A 387 -9.03 -13.95 31.60
CA GLN A 387 -10.14 -13.20 30.99
C GLN A 387 -9.75 -11.77 30.55
N ARG A 388 -8.86 -11.11 31.30
CA ARG A 388 -8.39 -9.76 30.95
C ARG A 388 -7.61 -9.78 29.62
N ARG A 389 -6.67 -10.71 29.42
CA ARG A 389 -5.89 -10.82 28.19
C ARG A 389 -6.75 -11.27 27.00
N MET A 390 -7.67 -12.20 27.21
CA MET A 390 -8.65 -12.57 26.17
C MET A 390 -9.49 -11.36 25.73
N ARG A 391 -9.90 -10.50 26.68
CA ARG A 391 -10.58 -9.24 26.36
C ARG A 391 -9.73 -8.30 25.52
N ASP A 392 -8.40 -8.26 25.73
CA ASP A 392 -7.52 -7.44 24.92
C ASP A 392 -7.56 -7.87 23.45
N HIS A 393 -7.64 -9.18 23.16
CA HIS A 393 -7.89 -9.71 21.80
C HIS A 393 -9.28 -9.34 21.26
N LEU A 394 -10.32 -9.31 22.09
CA LEU A 394 -11.64 -8.82 21.65
C LEU A 394 -11.61 -7.33 21.26
N ILE A 395 -10.82 -6.49 21.94
CA ILE A 395 -10.63 -5.10 21.56
C ILE A 395 -9.81 -5.00 20.25
N GLU A 396 -8.85 -5.87 20.04
CA GLU A 396 -8.10 -5.99 18.78
C GLU A 396 -9.06 -6.32 17.61
N LEU A 397 -9.98 -7.30 17.81
CA LEU A 397 -11.01 -7.64 16.81
C LEU A 397 -11.96 -6.46 16.51
N ASP A 398 -12.29 -5.63 17.51
CA ASP A 398 -13.08 -4.40 17.32
C ASP A 398 -12.29 -3.36 16.49
N MET A 399 -11.00 -3.18 16.75
CA MET A 399 -10.14 -2.29 15.97
C MET A 399 -10.01 -2.75 14.50
N LEU A 400 -9.99 -4.05 14.26
CA LEU A 400 -9.99 -4.65 12.91
C LEU A 400 -11.38 -4.66 12.26
N SER A 401 -12.41 -4.12 12.95
CA SER A 401 -13.80 -4.09 12.48
C SER A 401 -14.44 -5.48 12.25
N ILE A 402 -13.87 -6.53 12.81
CA ILE A 402 -14.38 -7.89 12.75
C ILE A 402 -15.58 -8.06 13.68
N ILE A 403 -15.51 -7.47 14.88
CA ILE A 403 -16.62 -7.38 15.83
C ILE A 403 -16.90 -5.92 16.18
N ARG A 404 -17.97 -5.68 16.90
CA ARG A 404 -18.29 -4.39 17.51
C ARG A 404 -18.33 -4.55 19.03
N ALA A 405 -17.47 -3.83 19.75
CA ALA A 405 -17.47 -3.75 21.19
C ALA A 405 -18.25 -2.51 21.67
N ARG A 406 -19.26 -2.69 22.48
CA ARG A 406 -20.03 -1.60 23.09
C ARG A 406 -19.83 -1.59 24.60
N LYS A 407 -19.49 -0.45 25.17
CA LYS A 407 -19.47 -0.27 26.63
C LYS A 407 -20.92 -0.26 27.13
N SER A 408 -21.27 -1.19 28.02
CA SER A 408 -22.54 -1.19 28.70
C SER A 408 -22.46 -0.34 29.96
N ALA A 409 -23.33 0.68 30.07
CA ALA A 409 -23.47 1.50 31.26
C ALA A 409 -24.34 0.72 32.27
N SER A 410 -23.84 -0.35 32.87
CA SER A 410 -24.59 -1.11 33.85
C SER A 410 -23.94 -1.09 35.22
N GLY A 411 -24.58 -0.37 36.14
CA GLY A 411 -24.82 -0.73 37.54
C GLY A 411 -23.65 -0.70 38.51
N SER A 412 -23.78 0.06 39.46
CA SER A 412 -23.50 0.15 40.93
C SER A 412 -22.33 -0.68 41.55
N VAL A 413 -21.55 -1.48 40.83
CA VAL A 413 -20.30 -2.13 41.35
C VAL A 413 -19.25 -2.11 40.25
N GLY A 414 -18.29 -1.25 40.40
CA GLY A 414 -17.16 -0.89 39.56
C GLY A 414 -16.52 -1.96 38.67
N GLY A 415 -16.98 -2.06 37.43
CA GLY A 415 -16.30 -2.78 36.36
C GLY A 415 -16.87 -2.36 35.00
N GLU A 416 -15.99 -2.08 34.02
CA GLU A 416 -16.42 -1.83 32.64
C GLU A 416 -16.99 -3.14 32.06
N ALA A 417 -18.29 -3.14 31.77
CA ALA A 417 -18.95 -4.25 31.07
C ALA A 417 -18.96 -3.94 29.57
N TYR A 418 -18.54 -4.93 28.76
CA TYR A 418 -18.60 -4.85 27.31
C TYR A 418 -19.60 -5.90 26.79
N THR A 419 -20.32 -5.52 25.74
CA THR A 419 -21.07 -6.44 24.88
C THR A 419 -20.45 -6.45 23.50
N PHE A 420 -20.49 -7.59 22.84
CA PHE A 420 -19.87 -7.83 21.55
C PHE A 420 -20.91 -8.28 20.54
N GLU A 421 -20.71 -7.92 19.28
CA GLU A 421 -21.57 -8.27 18.15
C GLU A 421 -20.66 -8.56 16.96
N LEU A 422 -20.86 -9.66 16.27
CA LEU A 422 -20.11 -9.98 15.06
C LEU A 422 -20.54 -9.02 13.93
N ARG A 423 -19.58 -8.50 13.16
CA ARG A 423 -19.84 -7.57 12.04
C ARG A 423 -19.82 -8.25 10.67
N VAL A 424 -19.42 -9.50 10.63
CA VAL A 424 -19.44 -10.35 9.45
C VAL A 424 -20.48 -11.43 9.61
N GLU A 425 -20.88 -12.04 8.50
CA GLU A 425 -21.74 -13.23 8.58
C GLU A 425 -21.02 -14.35 9.33
N PRO A 426 -21.69 -15.05 10.26
CA PRO A 426 -21.05 -16.14 11.00
C PRO A 426 -20.41 -17.22 10.11
N SER A 427 -21.01 -17.51 8.95
CA SER A 427 -20.44 -18.42 7.95
C SER A 427 -19.08 -17.96 7.44
N THR A 428 -18.90 -16.66 7.18
CA THR A 428 -17.61 -16.11 6.74
C THR A 428 -16.53 -16.26 7.82
N ALA A 429 -16.88 -16.06 9.09
CA ALA A 429 -15.94 -16.27 10.19
C ALA A 429 -15.57 -17.75 10.36
N ILE A 430 -16.52 -18.67 10.16
CA ILE A 430 -16.29 -20.11 10.18
C ILE A 430 -15.35 -20.51 9.04
N ASP A 431 -15.63 -20.09 7.81
CA ASP A 431 -14.81 -20.43 6.63
C ASP A 431 -13.33 -20.05 6.87
N VAL A 432 -13.08 -18.87 7.44
CA VAL A 432 -11.71 -18.42 7.78
C VAL A 432 -11.11 -19.25 8.90
N LEU A 433 -11.87 -19.56 9.96
CA LEU A 433 -11.39 -20.36 11.09
C LEU A 433 -11.06 -21.79 10.66
N GLU A 434 -11.89 -22.42 9.82
CA GLU A 434 -11.64 -23.77 9.29
C GLU A 434 -10.40 -23.82 8.38
N ALA A 435 -10.06 -22.74 7.70
CA ALA A 435 -8.82 -22.64 6.93
C ALA A 435 -7.55 -22.61 7.80
N VAL A 436 -7.68 -22.28 9.09
CA VAL A 436 -6.55 -22.32 10.05
C VAL A 436 -6.38 -23.74 10.57
N SER A 437 -5.24 -24.37 10.31
CA SER A 437 -4.95 -25.79 10.58
C SER A 437 -5.25 -26.29 12.01
N ARG A 438 -5.33 -25.40 12.99
CA ARG A 438 -5.67 -25.74 14.37
C ARG A 438 -7.19 -25.88 14.60
N PHE A 439 -8.00 -25.35 13.71
CA PHE A 439 -9.45 -25.33 13.80
C PHE A 439 -10.13 -26.23 12.75
N ASP A 440 -9.37 -26.87 11.86
CA ASP A 440 -9.88 -27.73 10.78
C ASP A 440 -10.72 -28.92 11.28
N SER A 441 -10.57 -29.30 12.54
CA SER A 441 -11.31 -30.38 13.18
C SER A 441 -12.40 -29.91 14.16
N VAL A 442 -12.63 -28.59 14.28
CA VAL A 442 -13.61 -28.01 15.21
C VAL A 442 -14.97 -27.99 14.55
N ASP A 443 -15.92 -28.73 15.12
CA ASP A 443 -17.35 -28.60 14.78
C ASP A 443 -17.98 -27.52 15.66
N PHE A 444 -18.15 -26.30 15.07
CA PHE A 444 -18.67 -25.14 15.79
C PHE A 444 -20.13 -25.37 16.28
N ASP A 445 -20.93 -26.19 15.60
CA ASP A 445 -22.32 -26.52 15.99
C ASP A 445 -22.37 -27.29 17.29
N ASP A 446 -21.37 -28.09 17.62
CA ASP A 446 -21.30 -28.83 18.89
C ASP A 446 -21.11 -27.90 20.10
N PHE A 447 -20.45 -26.73 19.89
CA PHE A 447 -20.27 -25.72 20.93
C PHE A 447 -21.50 -24.82 21.12
N VAL A 448 -22.38 -24.72 20.14
CA VAL A 448 -23.65 -23.97 20.23
C VAL A 448 -24.65 -24.70 21.13
N LYS A 449 -24.57 -26.04 21.20
CA LYS A 449 -25.55 -26.91 21.92
C LYS A 449 -25.22 -27.08 23.41
N ASN A 450 -24.05 -26.67 23.87
CA ASN A 450 -23.59 -26.79 25.25
C ASN A 450 -23.60 -25.45 25.97
#